data_92462cbd2e28e58951528918ff0a162f
#
_entry.id   92462cbd2e28e58951528918ff0a162f
#
_cell.length_a   1.000
_cell.length_b   1.000
_cell.length_c   1.000
_cell.angle_alpha   90.00
_cell.angle_beta   90.00
_cell.angle_gamma   90.00
#
_symmetry.space_group_name_H-M   'P 1'
#
loop_
_entity.id
_entity.type
_entity.pdbx_description
1 polymer ?
#
loop_
_entity_poly.entity_id
_entity_poly.type
_entity_poly.pdbx_seq_one_letter_code
_entity_poly.pdbx_strand_id
1 'polypeptide(L)'
;MSAQPPYGQAPLPAHLALRIALAARSLKGVDTAHLLRALIAAVGEPITEARLRKLRASRLRARLLEACGDSAPPALTDRQLHSALGLLKGRGVRMPEDPLPIPEPYREGEFPYSVRIACASDSGERLDGIFSNCARFLIYQISPRETRLVDLREPGPGRDDEDRHARRAELLGDCQLLYTLSIGGPAAAKVVRAGVHPVRLARAQ
;
A
#
# COMPACT_ATOMS: atom_id res chain seq x y z
N MET A 1 -24.39 17.34 18.69
CA MET A 1 -23.10 17.86 19.19
C MET A 1 -22.15 16.68 19.24
N SER A 2 -21.37 16.46 18.18
CA SER A 2 -20.41 15.34 18.07
C SER A 2 -19.08 15.82 18.63
N ALA A 3 -18.66 15.24 19.74
CA ALA A 3 -17.38 15.52 20.36
C ALA A 3 -16.25 15.01 19.44
N GLN A 4 -15.45 15.91 18.90
CA GLN A 4 -14.15 15.58 18.30
C GLN A 4 -13.21 15.07 19.41
N PRO A 5 -12.48 13.96 19.19
CA PRO A 5 -11.47 13.54 20.15
C PRO A 5 -10.30 14.55 20.17
N PRO A 6 -9.70 14.80 21.35
CA PRO A 6 -8.61 15.75 21.47
C PRO A 6 -7.31 15.21 20.88
N TYR A 7 -6.73 16.01 20.02
CA TYR A 7 -5.33 16.03 19.59
C TYR A 7 -4.67 14.80 18.93
N GLY A 8 -4.54 14.85 17.60
CA GLY A 8 -3.22 14.69 16.97
C GLY A 8 -2.54 13.34 16.92
N GLN A 9 -3.23 12.20 17.05
CA GLN A 9 -2.66 10.91 16.66
C GLN A 9 -3.20 10.52 15.29
N ALA A 10 -2.33 10.54 14.28
CA ALA A 10 -2.68 9.95 13.00
C ALA A 10 -3.13 8.50 13.24
N PRO A 11 -4.27 8.06 12.71
CA PRO A 11 -4.75 6.70 12.91
C PRO A 11 -3.69 5.71 12.46
N LEU A 12 -3.54 4.61 13.22
CA LEU A 12 -2.60 3.55 12.90
C LEU A 12 -2.88 3.04 11.47
N PRO A 13 -1.88 3.04 10.56
CA PRO A 13 -2.08 2.57 9.19
C PRO A 13 -2.70 1.17 9.15
N ALA A 14 -3.66 0.93 8.26
CA ALA A 14 -4.44 -0.31 8.20
C ALA A 14 -3.55 -1.57 8.11
N HIS A 15 -2.44 -1.52 7.34
CA HIS A 15 -1.49 -2.62 7.25
C HIS A 15 -0.77 -2.92 8.58
N LEU A 16 -0.48 -1.90 9.40
CA LEU A 16 0.10 -2.11 10.74
C LEU A 16 -0.94 -2.64 11.72
N ALA A 17 -2.18 -2.14 11.65
CA ALA A 17 -3.29 -2.64 12.46
C ALA A 17 -3.53 -4.14 12.20
N LEU A 18 -3.55 -4.55 10.92
CA LEU A 18 -3.67 -5.96 10.54
C LEU A 18 -2.52 -6.81 11.09
N ARG A 19 -1.26 -6.35 10.93
CA ARG A 19 -0.08 -7.07 11.46
C ARG A 19 -0.15 -7.25 12.97
N ILE A 20 -0.59 -6.23 13.70
CA ILE A 20 -0.76 -6.28 15.16
C ILE A 20 -1.87 -7.27 15.53
N ALA A 21 -3.01 -7.23 14.85
CA ALA A 21 -4.12 -8.15 15.10
C ALA A 21 -3.72 -9.62 14.84
N LEU A 22 -3.02 -9.91 13.75
CA LEU A 22 -2.52 -11.25 13.44
C LEU A 22 -1.46 -11.72 14.44
N ALA A 23 -0.56 -10.83 14.86
CA ALA A 23 0.44 -11.13 15.88
C ALA A 23 -0.20 -11.44 17.23
N ALA A 24 -1.23 -10.68 17.66
CA ALA A 24 -1.98 -10.96 18.88
C ALA A 24 -2.63 -12.35 18.82
N ARG A 25 -3.26 -12.71 17.71
CA ARG A 25 -3.85 -14.05 17.51
C ARG A 25 -2.83 -15.20 17.58
N SER A 26 -1.57 -14.95 17.23
CA SER A 26 -0.49 -15.95 17.32
C SER A 26 0.04 -16.12 18.75
N LEU A 27 -0.24 -15.16 19.64
CA LEU A 27 0.13 -15.17 21.06
C LEU A 27 -1.06 -15.65 21.88
N LYS A 28 -1.10 -16.94 22.21
CA LYS A 28 -2.20 -17.49 23.02
C LYS A 28 -2.28 -16.80 24.38
N GLY A 29 -3.45 -16.25 24.71
CA GLY A 29 -3.68 -15.57 26.00
C GLY A 29 -3.26 -14.10 26.05
N VAL A 30 -2.85 -13.51 24.92
CA VAL A 30 -2.57 -12.06 24.82
C VAL A 30 -3.60 -11.43 23.88
N ASP A 31 -4.35 -10.48 24.38
CA ASP A 31 -5.27 -9.72 23.54
C ASP A 31 -4.56 -8.60 22.75
N THR A 32 -5.27 -8.03 21.79
CA THR A 32 -4.72 -6.98 20.94
C THR A 32 -4.36 -5.71 21.73
N ALA A 33 -5.11 -5.39 22.79
CA ALA A 33 -4.86 -4.21 23.61
C ALA A 33 -3.58 -4.36 24.44
N HIS A 34 -3.33 -5.55 25.01
CA HIS A 34 -2.08 -5.85 25.70
C HIS A 34 -0.89 -5.81 24.76
N LEU A 35 -1.02 -6.41 23.56
CA LEU A 35 0.04 -6.35 22.57
C LEU A 35 0.32 -4.90 22.12
N LEU A 36 -0.72 -4.10 21.89
CA LEU A 36 -0.56 -2.69 21.49
C LEU A 36 0.18 -1.88 22.56
N ARG A 37 -0.23 -2.01 23.83
CA ARG A 37 0.48 -1.37 24.97
C ARG A 37 1.95 -1.79 25.04
N ALA A 38 2.21 -3.09 24.90
CA ALA A 38 3.58 -3.61 24.88
C ALA A 38 4.41 -3.06 23.72
N LEU A 39 3.81 -2.90 22.54
CA LEU A 39 4.48 -2.31 21.36
C LEU A 39 4.78 -0.83 21.58
N ILE A 40 3.82 -0.04 22.08
CA ILE A 40 4.03 1.36 22.42
C ILE A 40 5.19 1.50 23.41
N ALA A 41 5.20 0.69 24.47
CA ALA A 41 6.29 0.68 25.45
C ALA A 41 7.64 0.19 24.88
N ALA A 42 7.61 -0.67 23.85
CA ALA A 42 8.81 -1.20 23.22
C ALA A 42 9.42 -0.28 22.17
N VAL A 43 8.61 0.33 21.31
CA VAL A 43 9.09 1.08 20.13
C VAL A 43 8.72 2.56 20.15
N GLY A 44 7.86 2.98 21.08
CA GLY A 44 7.34 4.36 21.19
C GLY A 44 6.28 4.68 20.14
N GLU A 45 5.65 5.83 20.28
CA GLU A 45 4.70 6.38 19.32
C GLU A 45 5.38 7.39 18.38
N PRO A 46 4.92 7.50 17.12
CA PRO A 46 3.99 6.61 16.44
C PRO A 46 4.63 5.24 16.12
N ILE A 47 3.82 4.17 16.10
CA ILE A 47 4.29 2.86 15.66
C ILE A 47 4.53 2.91 14.15
N THR A 48 5.76 2.62 13.72
CA THR A 48 6.15 2.62 12.30
C THR A 48 6.83 1.31 11.90
N GLU A 49 6.82 0.99 10.61
CA GLU A 49 7.53 -0.20 10.10
C GLU A 49 9.02 -0.20 10.45
N ALA A 50 9.68 0.96 10.33
CA ALA A 50 11.10 1.09 10.62
C ALA A 50 11.41 0.74 12.09
N ARG A 51 10.53 1.13 13.03
CA ARG A 51 10.67 0.80 14.44
C ARG A 51 10.36 -0.68 14.71
N LEU A 52 9.31 -1.23 14.09
CA LEU A 52 8.98 -2.65 14.21
C LEU A 52 10.08 -3.57 13.64
N ARG A 53 10.76 -3.18 12.56
CA ARG A 53 11.90 -3.95 12.01
C ARG A 53 13.04 -4.10 13.03
N LYS A 54 13.27 -3.10 13.87
CA LYS A 54 14.32 -3.10 14.91
C LYS A 54 13.91 -3.84 16.19
N LEU A 55 12.63 -4.21 16.34
CA LEU A 55 12.14 -4.89 17.53
C LEU A 55 12.76 -6.29 17.67
N ARG A 56 13.28 -6.59 18.87
CA ARG A 56 13.86 -7.89 19.22
C ARG A 56 12.88 -8.71 20.07
N ALA A 57 12.95 -10.04 19.96
CA ALA A 57 12.07 -10.96 20.69
C ALA A 57 12.15 -10.79 22.22
N SER A 58 13.35 -10.62 22.75
CA SER A 58 13.57 -10.39 24.19
C SER A 58 12.89 -9.12 24.69
N ARG A 59 12.96 -8.03 23.91
CA ARG A 59 12.30 -6.77 24.26
C ARG A 59 10.78 -6.87 24.18
N LEU A 60 10.27 -7.56 23.14
CA LEU A 60 8.83 -7.81 23.01
C LEU A 60 8.33 -8.63 24.19
N ARG A 61 9.03 -9.71 24.58
CA ARG A 61 8.68 -10.55 25.74
C ARG A 61 8.58 -9.73 27.02
N ALA A 62 9.64 -8.94 27.35
CA ALA A 62 9.67 -8.14 28.55
C ALA A 62 8.47 -7.18 28.64
N ARG A 63 8.17 -6.48 27.53
CA ARG A 63 7.05 -5.54 27.50
C ARG A 63 5.66 -6.20 27.48
N LEU A 64 5.56 -7.41 26.93
CA LEU A 64 4.32 -8.20 27.05
C LEU A 64 4.03 -8.63 28.48
N LEU A 65 5.05 -9.11 29.20
CA LEU A 65 4.89 -9.48 30.62
C LEU A 65 4.48 -8.28 31.47
N GLU A 66 5.10 -7.12 31.27
CA GLU A 66 4.72 -5.87 31.94
C GLU A 66 3.28 -5.44 31.59
N ALA A 67 2.89 -5.52 30.31
CA ALA A 67 1.57 -5.09 29.85
C ALA A 67 0.42 -6.02 30.31
N CYS A 68 0.69 -7.30 30.51
CA CYS A 68 -0.28 -8.29 30.97
C CYS A 68 -0.40 -8.35 32.51
N GLY A 69 0.62 -7.93 33.27
CA GLY A 69 0.62 -8.00 34.73
C GLY A 69 0.25 -9.39 35.27
N ASP A 70 -0.65 -9.44 36.24
CA ASP A 70 -1.13 -10.68 36.83
C ASP A 70 -1.96 -11.55 35.87
N SER A 71 -2.41 -11.01 34.76
CA SER A 71 -3.11 -11.73 33.69
C SER A 71 -2.14 -12.29 32.62
N ALA A 72 -0.85 -12.36 32.95
CA ALA A 72 0.15 -12.88 32.01
C ALA A 72 -0.17 -14.33 31.62
N PRO A 73 -0.17 -14.66 30.31
CA PRO A 73 -0.45 -16.03 29.89
C PRO A 73 0.61 -17.00 30.43
N PRO A 74 0.23 -18.23 30.83
CA PRO A 74 1.10 -19.19 31.52
C PRO A 74 2.21 -19.70 30.66
N ALA A 75 2.80 -19.22 29.80
CA ALA A 75 4.03 -19.50 29.02
C ALA A 75 3.97 -18.97 27.58
N LEU A 76 4.47 -17.77 27.39
CA LEU A 76 4.85 -17.33 26.05
C LEU A 76 6.08 -18.14 25.58
N THR A 77 5.86 -19.08 24.69
CA THR A 77 6.94 -19.87 24.10
C THR A 77 7.77 -19.03 23.12
N ASP A 78 9.05 -19.36 22.97
CA ASP A 78 9.93 -18.69 22.01
C ASP A 78 9.37 -18.79 20.56
N ARG A 79 8.75 -19.91 20.23
CA ARG A 79 8.11 -20.13 18.94
C ARG A 79 6.98 -19.15 18.69
N GLN A 80 6.12 -18.90 19.68
CA GLN A 80 5.03 -17.92 19.56
C GLN A 80 5.56 -16.50 19.43
N LEU A 81 6.58 -16.13 20.21
CA LEU A 81 7.22 -14.82 20.11
C LEU A 81 7.88 -14.58 18.76
N HIS A 82 8.57 -15.57 18.22
CA HIS A 82 9.19 -15.46 16.90
C HIS A 82 8.14 -15.39 15.78
N SER A 83 7.05 -16.14 15.89
CA SER A 83 5.91 -16.07 14.96
C SER A 83 5.28 -14.68 15.00
N ALA A 84 4.91 -14.18 16.19
CA ALA A 84 4.34 -12.84 16.36
C ALA A 84 5.28 -11.74 15.82
N LEU A 85 6.57 -11.84 16.14
CA LEU A 85 7.58 -10.91 15.64
C LEU A 85 7.71 -10.95 14.12
N GLY A 86 7.60 -12.13 13.51
CA GLY A 86 7.55 -12.30 12.06
C GLY A 86 6.37 -11.55 11.43
N LEU A 87 5.17 -11.73 11.98
CA LEU A 87 3.95 -11.05 11.54
C LEU A 87 4.04 -9.53 11.72
N LEU A 88 4.54 -9.05 12.87
CA LEU A 88 4.78 -7.62 13.11
C LEU A 88 5.75 -7.00 12.09
N LYS A 89 6.76 -7.75 11.65
CA LYS A 89 7.71 -7.35 10.60
C LYS A 89 7.18 -7.55 9.18
N GLY A 90 5.92 -7.97 9.03
CA GLY A 90 5.25 -8.18 7.74
C GLY A 90 5.54 -9.52 7.08
N ARG A 91 6.20 -10.47 7.75
CA ARG A 91 6.47 -11.79 7.19
C ARG A 91 5.18 -12.62 7.15
N GLY A 92 4.79 -13.10 5.96
CA GLY A 92 3.59 -13.91 5.78
C GLY A 92 2.27 -13.17 5.94
N VAL A 93 2.29 -11.83 6.04
CA VAL A 93 1.09 -11.01 6.07
C VAL A 93 0.81 -10.53 4.66
N ARG A 94 -0.29 -11.02 4.07
CA ARG A 94 -0.88 -10.41 2.87
C ARG A 94 -1.97 -9.48 3.34
N MET A 95 -1.91 -8.24 2.93
CA MET A 95 -3.06 -7.35 3.06
C MET A 95 -4.19 -7.94 2.21
N PRO A 96 -5.46 -7.90 2.66
CA PRO A 96 -6.55 -8.03 1.73
C PRO A 96 -6.28 -7.04 0.60
N GLU A 97 -6.25 -7.51 -0.63
CA GLU A 97 -6.15 -6.62 -1.78
C GLU A 97 -7.36 -5.70 -1.71
N ASP A 98 -7.13 -4.40 -1.80
CA ASP A 98 -8.23 -3.46 -1.96
C ASP A 98 -9.02 -3.91 -3.20
N PRO A 99 -10.36 -3.95 -3.13
CA PRO A 99 -11.14 -4.40 -4.28
C PRO A 99 -10.75 -3.56 -5.49
N LEU A 100 -10.56 -4.24 -6.62
CA LEU A 100 -10.25 -3.54 -7.87
C LEU A 100 -11.44 -2.64 -8.23
N PRO A 101 -11.18 -1.39 -8.60
CA PRO A 101 -12.23 -0.52 -9.07
C PRO A 101 -12.82 -1.09 -10.38
N ILE A 102 -14.09 -0.90 -10.57
CA ILE A 102 -14.81 -1.39 -11.76
C ILE A 102 -14.88 -0.24 -12.77
N PRO A 103 -14.27 -0.37 -13.97
CA PRO A 103 -14.39 0.63 -15.00
C PRO A 103 -15.85 0.86 -15.42
N GLU A 104 -16.19 2.11 -15.64
CA GLU A 104 -17.50 2.51 -16.14
C GLU A 104 -17.51 2.55 -17.67
N PRO A 105 -18.63 2.22 -18.32
CA PRO A 105 -18.74 2.33 -19.78
C PRO A 105 -18.45 3.75 -20.27
N TYR A 106 -17.64 3.85 -21.31
CA TYR A 106 -17.29 5.11 -21.95
C TYR A 106 -17.31 4.96 -23.48
N ARG A 107 -17.85 5.97 -24.16
CA ARG A 107 -17.79 6.07 -25.63
C ARG A 107 -16.89 7.23 -26.02
N GLU A 108 -16.06 7.04 -27.03
CA GLU A 108 -15.18 8.10 -27.51
C GLU A 108 -15.98 9.32 -27.96
N GLY A 109 -15.55 10.51 -27.50
CA GLY A 109 -16.28 11.76 -27.75
C GLY A 109 -17.42 12.07 -26.77
N GLU A 110 -17.73 11.18 -25.82
CA GLU A 110 -18.78 11.40 -24.81
C GLU A 110 -18.48 12.62 -23.91
N PHE A 111 -17.21 12.86 -23.60
CA PHE A 111 -16.77 14.00 -22.80
C PHE A 111 -16.06 15.04 -23.67
N PRO A 112 -16.70 16.18 -23.97
CA PRO A 112 -16.05 17.28 -24.69
C PRO A 112 -14.83 17.81 -23.93
N TYR A 113 -13.76 18.11 -24.63
CA TYR A 113 -12.52 18.66 -24.06
C TYR A 113 -11.89 17.79 -22.95
N SER A 114 -12.06 16.49 -23.05
CA SER A 114 -11.48 15.56 -22.11
C SER A 114 -10.08 15.10 -22.53
N VAL A 115 -9.31 14.68 -21.53
CA VAL A 115 -8.01 14.03 -21.68
C VAL A 115 -8.06 12.64 -21.09
N ARG A 116 -7.38 11.70 -21.72
CA ARG A 116 -7.21 10.35 -21.17
C ARG A 116 -5.89 10.27 -20.41
N ILE A 117 -5.96 9.86 -19.17
CA ILE A 117 -4.77 9.74 -18.32
C ILE A 117 -4.64 8.32 -17.81
N ALA A 118 -3.39 7.88 -17.66
CA ALA A 118 -3.03 6.63 -17.01
C ALA A 118 -2.44 6.90 -15.63
N CYS A 119 -2.87 6.15 -14.62
CA CYS A 119 -2.34 6.20 -13.26
C CYS A 119 -1.71 4.87 -12.90
N ALA A 120 -0.41 4.85 -12.58
CA ALA A 120 0.27 3.64 -12.13
C ALA A 120 -0.21 3.26 -10.73
N SER A 121 -0.72 2.02 -10.56
CA SER A 121 -1.32 1.53 -9.32
C SER A 121 -0.81 0.13 -8.96
N ASP A 122 -0.58 -0.07 -7.65
CA ASP A 122 -0.27 -1.35 -7.03
C ASP A 122 -1.43 -1.84 -6.16
N SER A 123 -2.28 -0.94 -5.62
CA SER A 123 -3.36 -1.29 -4.70
C SER A 123 -4.66 -0.54 -4.99
N GLY A 124 -5.74 -1.28 -5.28
CA GLY A 124 -7.09 -0.75 -5.47
C GLY A 124 -7.15 0.42 -6.45
N GLU A 125 -7.79 1.49 -6.06
CA GLU A 125 -7.92 2.75 -6.82
C GLU A 125 -6.91 3.81 -6.34
N ARG A 126 -5.67 3.41 -6.07
CA ARG A 126 -4.62 4.30 -5.58
C ARG A 126 -3.57 4.55 -6.65
N LEU A 127 -3.05 5.77 -6.65
CA LEU A 127 -1.89 6.15 -7.46
C LEU A 127 -0.62 5.95 -6.60
N ASP A 128 -0.18 4.72 -6.47
CA ASP A 128 0.92 4.30 -5.60
C ASP A 128 1.99 3.46 -6.34
N GLY A 129 1.83 3.32 -7.65
CA GLY A 129 2.69 2.49 -8.48
C GLY A 129 3.89 3.22 -9.07
N ILE A 130 4.95 2.43 -9.34
CA ILE A 130 6.14 2.81 -10.10
C ILE A 130 5.98 2.26 -11.52
N PHE A 131 6.21 3.07 -12.56
CA PHE A 131 5.99 2.67 -13.94
C PHE A 131 6.59 1.31 -14.30
N SER A 132 7.80 1.01 -13.87
CA SER A 132 8.53 -0.21 -14.28
C SER A 132 7.95 -1.50 -13.71
N ASN A 133 7.20 -1.44 -12.61
CA ASN A 133 6.74 -2.64 -11.90
C ASN A 133 5.35 -2.54 -11.24
N CYS A 134 4.60 -1.46 -11.49
CA CYS A 134 3.22 -1.38 -10.99
C CYS A 134 2.39 -2.57 -11.47
N ALA A 135 1.45 -2.98 -10.64
CA ALA A 135 0.57 -4.10 -10.94
C ALA A 135 -0.36 -3.78 -12.13
N ARG A 136 -0.80 -2.52 -12.23
CA ARG A 136 -1.78 -2.09 -13.25
C ARG A 136 -1.68 -0.60 -13.55
N PHE A 137 -2.37 -0.20 -14.62
CA PHE A 137 -2.68 1.18 -14.93
C PHE A 137 -4.19 1.39 -14.87
N LEU A 138 -4.62 2.36 -14.08
CA LEU A 138 -5.99 2.86 -14.06
C LEU A 138 -6.11 3.94 -15.12
N ILE A 139 -7.06 3.79 -16.05
CA ILE A 139 -7.24 4.73 -17.15
C ILE A 139 -8.47 5.58 -16.88
N TYR A 140 -8.24 6.87 -16.73
CA TYR A 140 -9.30 7.85 -16.51
C TYR A 140 -9.51 8.71 -17.75
N GLN A 141 -10.78 9.00 -18.03
CA GLN A 141 -11.18 10.07 -18.91
C GLN A 141 -11.59 11.27 -18.06
N ILE A 142 -10.89 12.39 -18.22
CA ILE A 142 -11.07 13.58 -17.39
C ILE A 142 -11.48 14.76 -18.26
N SER A 143 -12.61 15.35 -17.95
CA SER A 143 -13.08 16.62 -18.50
C SER A 143 -13.13 17.68 -17.41
N PRO A 144 -13.38 18.97 -17.71
CA PRO A 144 -13.54 20.01 -16.70
C PRO A 144 -14.72 19.78 -15.73
N ARG A 145 -15.63 18.87 -16.03
CA ARG A 145 -16.86 18.62 -15.28
C ARG A 145 -16.95 17.22 -14.69
N GLU A 146 -16.25 16.26 -15.27
CA GLU A 146 -16.41 14.84 -14.93
C GLU A 146 -15.07 14.10 -15.02
N THR A 147 -14.89 13.14 -14.11
CA THR A 147 -13.78 12.19 -14.12
C THR A 147 -14.39 10.80 -14.04
N ARG A 148 -14.00 9.92 -14.97
CA ARG A 148 -14.50 8.54 -15.01
C ARG A 148 -13.35 7.57 -15.22
N LEU A 149 -13.31 6.52 -14.42
CA LEU A 149 -12.43 5.37 -14.66
C LEU A 149 -13.04 4.58 -15.83
N VAL A 150 -12.34 4.54 -16.96
CA VAL A 150 -12.87 3.96 -18.20
C VAL A 150 -12.23 2.62 -18.56
N ASP A 151 -11.04 2.32 -17.99
CA ASP A 151 -10.34 1.08 -18.30
C ASP A 151 -9.35 0.72 -17.18
N LEU A 152 -8.98 -0.56 -17.11
CA LEU A 152 -7.98 -1.09 -16.20
C LEU A 152 -7.06 -2.01 -17.00
N ARG A 153 -5.77 -1.65 -17.10
CA ARG A 153 -4.79 -2.35 -17.93
C ARG A 153 -3.71 -3.00 -17.08
N GLU A 154 -3.57 -4.31 -17.22
CA GLU A 154 -2.51 -5.06 -16.56
C GLU A 154 -1.38 -5.31 -17.55
N PRO A 155 -0.17 -4.78 -17.28
CA PRO A 155 0.98 -5.09 -18.10
C PRO A 155 1.42 -6.53 -17.82
N GLY A 156 1.31 -7.37 -18.82
CA GLY A 156 1.76 -8.76 -18.73
C GLY A 156 3.27 -8.88 -18.41
N PRO A 157 3.75 -10.07 -18.07
CA PRO A 157 5.14 -10.32 -17.79
C PRO A 157 5.99 -10.05 -19.05
N GLY A 158 7.06 -9.26 -18.89
CA GLY A 158 8.09 -9.05 -19.92
C GLY A 158 9.23 -10.05 -19.76
N ARG A 159 9.93 -10.37 -20.86
CA ARG A 159 11.10 -11.28 -20.86
C ARG A 159 12.35 -10.60 -20.29
N ASP A 160 12.52 -9.32 -20.56
CA ASP A 160 13.58 -8.48 -20.05
C ASP A 160 13.04 -7.06 -19.71
N ASP A 161 13.91 -6.21 -19.16
CA ASP A 161 13.50 -4.86 -18.74
C ASP A 161 13.16 -3.96 -19.92
N GLU A 162 13.84 -4.15 -21.04
CA GLU A 162 13.63 -3.33 -22.23
C GLU A 162 12.30 -3.67 -22.91
N ASP A 163 12.02 -4.93 -23.11
CA ASP A 163 10.76 -5.44 -23.67
C ASP A 163 9.58 -5.07 -22.74
N ARG A 164 9.78 -5.22 -21.42
CA ARG A 164 8.77 -4.84 -20.43
C ARG A 164 8.40 -3.36 -20.47
N HIS A 165 9.38 -2.47 -20.59
CA HIS A 165 9.11 -1.03 -20.65
C HIS A 165 8.44 -0.61 -21.98
N ALA A 166 8.80 -1.26 -23.09
CA ALA A 166 8.16 -1.02 -24.38
C ALA A 166 6.68 -1.39 -24.35
N ARG A 167 6.36 -2.62 -23.90
CA ARG A 167 4.98 -3.09 -23.76
C ARG A 167 4.14 -2.21 -22.84
N ARG A 168 4.71 -1.77 -21.71
CA ARG A 168 4.02 -0.86 -20.79
C ARG A 168 3.71 0.48 -21.44
N ALA A 169 4.62 1.01 -22.24
CA ALA A 169 4.41 2.26 -22.97
C ALA A 169 3.36 2.09 -24.09
N GLU A 170 3.37 0.97 -24.81
CA GLU A 170 2.39 0.63 -25.85
C GLU A 170 0.97 0.53 -25.29
N LEU A 171 0.80 -0.04 -24.10
CA LEU A 171 -0.51 -0.10 -23.40
C LEU A 171 -1.12 1.29 -23.14
N LEU A 172 -0.32 2.34 -23.18
CA LEU A 172 -0.75 3.70 -22.84
C LEU A 172 -0.82 4.62 -24.05
N GLY A 173 -0.60 4.13 -25.27
CA GLY A 173 -0.47 4.93 -26.47
C GLY A 173 -1.68 5.80 -26.85
N ASP A 174 -2.85 5.51 -26.27
CA ASP A 174 -4.07 6.31 -26.40
C ASP A 174 -4.26 7.33 -25.26
N CYS A 175 -3.32 7.38 -24.29
CA CYS A 175 -3.35 8.33 -23.18
C CYS A 175 -2.49 9.56 -23.49
N GLN A 176 -2.87 10.72 -22.98
CA GLN A 176 -2.07 11.94 -23.09
C GLN A 176 -1.06 12.06 -21.93
N LEU A 177 -1.43 11.60 -20.74
CA LEU A 177 -0.60 11.72 -19.54
C LEU A 177 -0.44 10.37 -18.84
N LEU A 178 0.72 10.18 -18.19
CA LEU A 178 0.97 9.08 -17.26
C LEU A 178 1.37 9.64 -15.91
N TYR A 179 0.60 9.35 -14.87
CA TYR A 179 0.96 9.65 -13.49
C TYR A 179 1.61 8.43 -12.82
N THR A 180 2.75 8.63 -12.19
CA THR A 180 3.51 7.58 -11.49
C THR A 180 4.37 8.15 -10.38
N LEU A 181 4.68 7.35 -9.34
CA LEU A 181 5.60 7.77 -8.29
C LEU A 181 7.05 7.86 -8.77
N SER A 182 7.43 7.00 -9.71
CA SER A 182 8.79 7.00 -10.25
C SER A 182 8.82 6.38 -11.64
N ILE A 183 9.70 6.95 -12.49
CA ILE A 183 10.02 6.42 -13.80
C ILE A 183 11.48 6.71 -14.10
N GLY A 184 12.22 5.70 -14.54
CA GLY A 184 13.62 5.84 -14.97
C GLY A 184 13.75 6.48 -16.35
N GLY A 185 14.88 7.12 -16.62
CA GLY A 185 15.12 7.84 -17.90
C GLY A 185 14.85 6.99 -19.15
N PRO A 186 15.38 5.76 -19.29
CA PRO A 186 15.12 4.92 -20.45
C PRO A 186 13.63 4.57 -20.64
N ALA A 187 12.92 4.32 -19.54
CA ALA A 187 11.49 4.05 -19.57
C ALA A 187 10.68 5.31 -19.94
N ALA A 188 11.03 6.47 -19.39
CA ALA A 188 10.40 7.74 -19.73
C ALA A 188 10.54 8.06 -21.21
N ALA A 189 11.71 7.82 -21.81
CA ALA A 189 11.94 8.01 -23.24
C ALA A 189 11.02 7.11 -24.11
N LYS A 190 10.69 5.90 -23.66
CA LYS A 190 9.75 5.02 -24.38
C LYS A 190 8.31 5.53 -24.26
N VAL A 191 7.91 5.98 -23.08
CA VAL A 191 6.59 6.57 -22.82
C VAL A 191 6.38 7.83 -23.68
N VAL A 192 7.39 8.72 -23.75
CA VAL A 192 7.33 9.93 -24.58
C VAL A 192 7.27 9.56 -26.08
N ARG A 193 8.00 8.56 -26.52
CA ARG A 193 7.93 8.05 -27.92
C ARG A 193 6.56 7.46 -28.27
N ALA A 194 5.85 6.92 -27.29
CA ALA A 194 4.46 6.48 -27.45
C ALA A 194 3.43 7.62 -27.46
N GLY A 195 3.88 8.88 -27.39
CA GLY A 195 3.01 10.06 -27.38
C GLY A 195 2.46 10.45 -26.01
N VAL A 196 2.92 9.82 -24.94
CA VAL A 196 2.41 10.00 -23.59
C VAL A 196 3.37 10.88 -22.78
N HIS A 197 2.84 11.85 -22.03
CA HIS A 197 3.67 12.71 -21.18
C HIS A 197 3.73 12.16 -19.74
N PRO A 198 4.91 11.72 -19.25
CA PRO A 198 5.03 11.19 -17.89
C PRO A 198 5.10 12.31 -16.84
N VAL A 199 4.27 12.20 -15.81
CA VAL A 199 4.21 13.09 -14.65
C VAL A 199 4.60 12.32 -13.40
N ARG A 200 5.67 12.73 -12.73
CA ARG A 200 6.11 12.10 -11.50
C ARG A 200 5.49 12.80 -10.29
N LEU A 201 4.87 12.04 -9.40
CA LEU A 201 4.34 12.53 -8.14
C LEU A 201 5.34 12.32 -7.02
N ALA A 202 5.35 13.25 -6.06
CA ALA A 202 6.25 13.21 -4.92
C ALA A 202 5.82 12.16 -3.86
N ARG A 203 4.54 11.79 -3.84
CA ARG A 203 3.95 10.81 -2.90
C ARG A 203 2.72 10.14 -3.51
N ALA A 204 2.34 8.98 -2.95
CA ALA A 204 1.10 8.29 -3.29
C ALA A 204 -0.15 9.16 -2.98
N GLN A 205 -1.20 8.97 -3.77
CA GLN A 205 -2.51 9.60 -3.66
C GLN A 205 -3.58 8.55 -3.44
#